data_d118feba707dfcafb057be3c0fb1afb2
#
_entry.id   d118feba707dfcafb057be3c0fb1afb2
#
_cell.length_a   1.000
_cell.length_b   1.000
_cell.length_c   1.000
_cell.angle_alpha   90.00
_cell.angle_beta   90.00
_cell.angle_gamma   90.00
#
_symmetry.space_group_name_H-M   'P 1'
#
loop_
_entity.id
_entity.type
_entity.pdbx_description
1 polymer ?
#
loop_
_entity_poly.entity_id
_entity_poly.type
_entity_poly.pdbx_seq_one_letter_code
_entity_poly.pdbx_strand_id
1 'polypeptide(L)'
;MSRGDRAPPVASLAVDSRCRLGEGILWDDRRQWLFWTDILGHRLWAYAPRTGATHAWEVPEPLGCLALCEDGGLLLALAKSLRVASPPCAGAPLALQRLADLEPGLGAATRSNDGRCDRHGNFVFGTKDETGATPPLGRVYQFSRQHGLRPLALPPVAIPNSICFSPDGLTLYYCDSTQPRLWRCDYDPDAAAIANPRVFAETEGGQAPDGSTVDAKGGLWNARWDGACVVRHAPDGRVDRVVAIPAGMPSCCAIGGADFDTLYVTTAREDMDADALARTPTAGGVFALPLPSGSGRAEARFGAA
;
A
#
# COMPACT_ATOMS: atom_id res chain seq x y z
N MET A 1 -0.35 10.61 -35.18
CA MET A 1 -0.36 9.14 -35.28
C MET A 1 -1.20 8.63 -34.13
N SER A 2 -2.35 8.03 -34.41
CA SER A 2 -3.31 7.54 -33.41
C SER A 2 -2.60 6.46 -32.57
N ARG A 3 -2.68 6.58 -31.23
CA ARG A 3 -2.35 5.47 -30.31
C ARG A 3 -3.33 4.34 -30.63
N GLY A 4 -2.83 3.32 -31.38
CA GLY A 4 -3.65 2.18 -31.78
C GLY A 4 -4.27 1.50 -30.56
N ASP A 5 -5.50 1.03 -30.70
CA ASP A 5 -6.32 0.18 -29.85
C ASP A 5 -5.61 -1.15 -29.49
N ARG A 6 -4.54 -1.07 -28.76
CA ARG A 6 -3.92 -2.27 -28.19
C ARG A 6 -4.58 -2.52 -26.83
N ALA A 7 -5.23 -3.68 -26.67
CA ALA A 7 -5.77 -4.09 -25.38
C ALA A 7 -4.71 -3.91 -24.27
N PRO A 8 -5.13 -3.49 -23.07
CA PRO A 8 -4.21 -3.30 -21.95
C PRO A 8 -3.49 -4.61 -21.64
N PRO A 9 -2.20 -4.57 -21.25
CA PRO A 9 -1.49 -5.76 -20.82
C PRO A 9 -2.19 -6.34 -19.59
N VAL A 10 -2.23 -7.67 -19.49
CA VAL A 10 -2.92 -8.41 -18.42
C VAL A 10 -1.86 -8.99 -17.50
N ALA A 11 -1.98 -8.76 -16.19
CA ALA A 11 -1.13 -9.37 -15.17
C ALA A 11 -1.46 -10.86 -15.00
N SER A 12 -0.49 -11.66 -14.61
CA SER A 12 -0.65 -13.09 -14.31
C SER A 12 -0.59 -13.34 -12.80
N LEU A 13 -1.26 -14.40 -12.34
CA LEU A 13 -1.21 -14.81 -10.94
C LEU A 13 0.22 -15.22 -10.56
N ALA A 14 0.79 -14.59 -9.54
CA ALA A 14 2.08 -14.93 -8.96
C ALA A 14 1.93 -15.79 -7.70
N VAL A 15 0.95 -15.46 -6.83
CA VAL A 15 0.68 -16.20 -5.58
C VAL A 15 -0.83 -16.31 -5.36
N ASP A 16 -1.34 -17.55 -5.20
CA ASP A 16 -2.74 -17.80 -4.80
C ASP A 16 -2.87 -17.70 -3.26
N SER A 17 -2.69 -16.50 -2.72
CA SER A 17 -2.73 -16.25 -1.27
C SER A 17 -4.15 -16.25 -0.68
N ARG A 18 -5.17 -16.07 -1.51
CA ARG A 18 -6.57 -16.06 -1.12
C ARG A 18 -6.87 -15.11 0.04
N CYS A 19 -6.21 -13.95 0.08
CA CYS A 19 -6.41 -12.95 1.11
C CYS A 19 -7.86 -12.45 1.12
N ARG A 20 -8.41 -12.26 2.31
CA ARG A 20 -9.70 -11.57 2.45
C ARG A 20 -9.56 -10.12 2.02
N LEU A 21 -8.49 -9.47 2.46
CA LEU A 21 -8.13 -8.11 2.07
C LEU A 21 -6.59 -8.03 1.98
N GLY A 22 -6.05 -8.42 0.81
CA GLY A 22 -4.62 -8.32 0.54
C GLY A 22 -4.26 -6.86 0.32
N GLU A 23 -3.26 -6.33 1.06
CA GLU A 23 -2.92 -4.91 1.09
C GLU A 23 -1.46 -4.65 1.40
N GLY A 24 -1.05 -3.37 1.39
CA GLY A 24 0.23 -2.91 1.92
C GLY A 24 1.45 -3.59 1.31
N ILE A 25 1.40 -3.96 0.01
CA ILE A 25 2.48 -4.69 -0.64
C ILE A 25 3.71 -3.83 -0.83
N LEU A 26 4.90 -4.42 -0.53
CA LEU A 26 6.19 -3.80 -0.78
C LEU A 26 7.27 -4.84 -1.11
N TRP A 27 8.34 -4.38 -1.76
CA TRP A 27 9.49 -5.18 -2.17
C TRP A 27 10.70 -4.92 -1.28
N ASP A 28 11.22 -5.97 -0.62
CA ASP A 28 12.50 -5.93 0.08
C ASP A 28 13.64 -6.29 -0.89
N ASP A 29 14.34 -5.28 -1.35
CA ASP A 29 15.47 -5.41 -2.28
C ASP A 29 16.67 -6.14 -1.67
N ARG A 30 16.86 -6.10 -0.34
CA ARG A 30 17.95 -6.79 0.35
C ARG A 30 17.70 -8.29 0.46
N ARG A 31 16.42 -8.70 0.73
CA ARG A 31 16.04 -10.12 0.81
C ARG A 31 15.60 -10.70 -0.51
N GLN A 32 15.26 -9.86 -1.48
CA GLN A 32 14.57 -10.25 -2.71
C GLN A 32 13.22 -10.93 -2.44
N TRP A 33 12.45 -10.35 -1.52
CA TRP A 33 11.15 -10.84 -1.08
C TRP A 33 10.09 -9.75 -1.22
N LEU A 34 8.88 -10.18 -1.59
CA LEU A 34 7.66 -9.40 -1.39
C LEU A 34 7.15 -9.60 0.03
N PHE A 35 6.63 -8.54 0.63
CA PHE A 35 5.80 -8.58 1.84
C PHE A 35 4.46 -7.92 1.54
N TRP A 36 3.37 -8.46 2.11
CA TRP A 36 2.05 -7.83 2.08
C TRP A 36 1.22 -8.28 3.28
N THR A 37 0.09 -7.59 3.50
CA THR A 37 -0.84 -7.89 4.58
C THR A 37 -2.07 -8.60 4.04
N ASP A 38 -2.71 -9.42 4.86
CA ASP A 38 -4.12 -9.74 4.77
C ASP A 38 -4.80 -9.11 5.98
N ILE A 39 -5.34 -7.89 5.79
CA ILE A 39 -5.88 -7.08 6.91
C ILE A 39 -6.94 -7.86 7.67
N LEU A 40 -7.96 -8.38 6.96
CA LEU A 40 -9.09 -9.09 7.55
C LEU A 40 -8.77 -10.56 7.88
N GLY A 41 -7.69 -11.10 7.32
CA GLY A 41 -7.16 -12.41 7.65
C GLY A 41 -6.17 -12.40 8.81
N HIS A 42 -5.80 -11.22 9.32
CA HIS A 42 -4.81 -11.01 10.38
C HIS A 42 -3.48 -11.71 10.09
N ARG A 43 -2.93 -11.48 8.89
CA ARG A 43 -1.69 -12.14 8.46
C ARG A 43 -0.72 -11.17 7.81
N LEU A 44 0.56 -11.38 8.10
CA LEU A 44 1.67 -10.93 7.29
C LEU A 44 2.05 -12.05 6.34
N TRP A 45 2.21 -11.74 5.07
CA TRP A 45 2.67 -12.66 4.03
C TRP A 45 4.03 -12.26 3.49
N ALA A 46 4.79 -13.24 3.02
CA ALA A 46 6.00 -13.03 2.24
C ALA A 46 6.09 -14.03 1.08
N TYR A 47 6.73 -13.60 -0.01
CA TYR A 47 6.97 -14.40 -1.20
C TYR A 47 8.38 -14.14 -1.73
N ALA A 48 9.10 -15.21 -2.01
CA ALA A 48 10.41 -15.19 -2.64
C ALA A 48 10.31 -15.63 -4.12
N PRO A 49 10.24 -14.71 -5.10
CA PRO A 49 9.99 -15.05 -6.51
C PRO A 49 11.01 -16.02 -7.09
N ARG A 50 12.27 -15.94 -6.65
CA ARG A 50 13.34 -16.80 -7.15
C ARG A 50 13.14 -18.29 -6.83
N THR A 51 12.48 -18.60 -5.71
CA THR A 51 12.26 -19.98 -5.25
C THR A 51 10.81 -20.42 -5.35
N GLY A 52 9.88 -19.48 -5.51
CA GLY A 52 8.44 -19.70 -5.40
C GLY A 52 7.95 -19.88 -3.96
N ALA A 53 8.83 -19.77 -2.96
CA ALA A 53 8.46 -19.99 -1.56
C ALA A 53 7.56 -18.87 -1.04
N THR A 54 6.50 -19.26 -0.32
CA THR A 54 5.59 -18.35 0.40
C THR A 54 5.61 -18.66 1.88
N HIS A 55 5.49 -17.62 2.69
CA HIS A 55 5.38 -17.70 4.13
C HIS A 55 4.25 -16.81 4.61
N ALA A 56 3.59 -17.20 5.71
CA ALA A 56 2.57 -16.38 6.37
C ALA A 56 2.75 -16.48 7.88
N TRP A 57 2.56 -15.35 8.55
CA TRP A 57 2.57 -15.25 10.01
C TRP A 57 1.27 -14.64 10.49
N GLU A 58 0.69 -15.25 11.53
CA GLU A 58 -0.46 -14.66 12.21
C GLU A 58 -0.04 -13.45 13.03
N VAL A 59 -0.89 -12.43 13.05
CA VAL A 59 -0.75 -11.22 13.87
C VAL A 59 -2.00 -11.05 14.75
N PRO A 60 -1.87 -10.41 15.93
CA PRO A 60 -2.94 -10.41 16.94
C PRO A 60 -4.14 -9.52 16.58
N GLU A 61 -4.00 -8.62 15.63
CA GLU A 61 -5.00 -7.62 15.22
C GLU A 61 -4.93 -7.43 13.70
N PRO A 62 -5.96 -6.83 13.05
CA PRO A 62 -5.85 -6.40 11.66
C PRO A 62 -4.55 -5.64 11.40
N LEU A 63 -3.80 -6.02 10.39
CA LEU A 63 -2.55 -5.39 9.97
C LEU A 63 -2.80 -4.53 8.74
N GLY A 64 -2.94 -3.21 8.91
CA GLY A 64 -3.24 -2.28 7.83
C GLY A 64 -2.11 -2.16 6.82
N CYS A 65 -0.93 -1.81 7.30
CA CYS A 65 0.24 -1.61 6.45
C CYS A 65 1.54 -1.91 7.21
N LEU A 66 2.66 -1.88 6.50
CA LEU A 66 3.97 -2.20 7.05
C LEU A 66 5.07 -1.37 6.39
N ALA A 67 6.24 -1.35 7.02
CA ALA A 67 7.47 -0.84 6.43
C ALA A 67 8.66 -1.74 6.73
N LEU A 68 9.64 -1.72 5.84
CA LEU A 68 10.94 -2.33 6.07
C LEU A 68 11.71 -1.48 7.07
N CYS A 69 12.46 -2.10 8.00
CA CYS A 69 13.37 -1.40 8.90
C CYS A 69 14.83 -1.51 8.43
N GLU A 70 15.67 -0.55 8.81
CA GLU A 70 17.08 -0.57 8.46
C GLU A 70 17.83 -1.77 9.04
N ASP A 71 17.45 -2.22 10.25
CA ASP A 71 18.01 -3.40 10.93
C ASP A 71 17.56 -4.74 10.34
N GLY A 72 16.72 -4.68 9.29
CA GLY A 72 16.14 -5.85 8.65
C GLY A 72 14.85 -6.36 9.32
N GLY A 73 14.36 -5.74 10.38
CA GLY A 73 13.03 -5.97 10.93
C GLY A 73 11.93 -5.38 10.06
N LEU A 74 10.70 -5.43 10.58
CA LEU A 74 9.53 -4.81 9.97
C LEU A 74 8.82 -3.92 10.99
N LEU A 75 8.40 -2.74 10.59
CA LEU A 75 7.42 -1.94 11.32
C LEU A 75 6.03 -2.33 10.83
N LEU A 76 5.15 -2.70 11.76
CA LEU A 76 3.79 -3.16 11.50
C LEU A 76 2.79 -2.18 12.11
N ALA A 77 1.90 -1.64 11.30
CA ALA A 77 0.76 -0.86 11.76
C ALA A 77 -0.44 -1.80 11.96
N LEU A 78 -0.59 -2.31 13.16
CA LEU A 78 -1.77 -3.07 13.56
C LEU A 78 -2.96 -2.12 13.79
N ALA A 79 -4.15 -2.65 13.93
CA ALA A 79 -5.36 -1.85 14.05
C ALA A 79 -5.24 -0.71 15.08
N LYS A 80 -4.65 -1.00 16.25
CA LYS A 80 -4.56 -0.03 17.36
C LYS A 80 -3.16 0.17 17.91
N SER A 81 -2.12 -0.33 17.22
CA SER A 81 -0.73 -0.18 17.69
C SER A 81 0.29 -0.22 16.55
N LEU A 82 1.38 0.54 16.71
CA LEU A 82 2.60 0.32 15.94
C LEU A 82 3.49 -0.67 16.69
N ARG A 83 4.00 -1.67 15.98
CA ARG A 83 4.92 -2.67 16.52
C ARG A 83 6.09 -2.90 15.59
N VAL A 84 7.25 -3.18 16.16
CA VAL A 84 8.40 -3.70 15.42
C VAL A 84 8.42 -5.21 15.55
N ALA A 85 8.56 -5.88 14.42
CA ALA A 85 8.88 -7.31 14.34
C ALA A 85 10.38 -7.48 14.09
N SER A 86 11.00 -8.43 14.79
CA SER A 86 12.35 -8.90 14.43
C SER A 86 12.34 -9.44 12.98
N PRO A 87 13.51 -9.54 12.32
CA PRO A 87 13.57 -10.09 10.98
C PRO A 87 12.78 -11.39 10.87
N PRO A 88 11.75 -11.46 9.97
CA PRO A 88 10.90 -12.64 9.90
C PRO A 88 11.72 -13.87 9.49
N CYS A 89 11.48 -14.97 10.19
CA CYS A 89 12.07 -16.27 9.91
C CYS A 89 10.98 -17.28 9.60
N ALA A 90 11.16 -18.04 8.53
CA ALA A 90 10.21 -19.08 8.13
C ALA A 90 10.01 -20.11 9.26
N GLY A 91 8.74 -20.43 9.56
CA GLY A 91 8.38 -21.41 10.58
C GLY A 91 8.51 -20.94 12.04
N ALA A 92 8.95 -19.72 12.29
CA ALA A 92 8.97 -19.14 13.63
C ALA A 92 7.89 -18.05 13.76
N PRO A 93 7.26 -17.87 14.94
CA PRO A 93 6.32 -16.77 15.17
C PRO A 93 7.05 -15.42 15.13
N LEU A 94 6.33 -14.35 14.78
CA LEU A 94 6.86 -12.99 14.83
C LEU A 94 7.04 -12.55 16.29
N ALA A 95 8.25 -12.14 16.65
CA ALA A 95 8.50 -11.46 17.91
C ALA A 95 8.13 -9.98 17.76
N LEU A 96 7.05 -9.56 18.40
CA LEU A 96 6.45 -8.23 18.27
C LEU A 96 6.75 -7.38 19.49
N GLN A 97 7.39 -6.22 19.30
CA GLN A 97 7.59 -5.20 20.32
C GLN A 97 6.72 -3.98 20.02
N ARG A 98 5.92 -3.54 21.00
CA ARG A 98 5.06 -2.35 20.87
C ARG A 98 5.90 -1.08 20.91
N LEU A 99 5.61 -0.15 20.00
CA LEU A 99 6.24 1.17 19.93
C LEU A 99 5.28 2.29 20.32
N ALA A 100 4.03 2.24 19.86
CA ALA A 100 3.04 3.29 20.10
C ALA A 100 1.62 2.73 20.04
N ASP A 101 0.70 3.41 20.73
CA ASP A 101 -0.74 3.22 20.61
C ASP A 101 -1.32 4.15 19.55
N LEU A 102 -2.30 3.65 18.79
CA LEU A 102 -3.03 4.42 17.81
C LEU A 102 -4.41 4.78 18.36
N GLU A 103 -4.66 6.08 18.51
CA GLU A 103 -5.97 6.63 18.85
C GLU A 103 -6.68 5.86 20.00
N PRO A 104 -6.07 5.76 21.20
CA PRO A 104 -6.59 4.92 22.28
C PRO A 104 -8.00 5.32 22.75
N GLY A 105 -8.39 6.59 22.54
CA GLY A 105 -9.71 7.10 22.87
C GLY A 105 -10.82 6.70 21.90
N LEU A 106 -10.48 6.18 20.72
CA LEU A 106 -11.45 5.83 19.68
C LEU A 106 -11.77 4.33 19.62
N GLY A 107 -11.05 3.49 20.38
CA GLY A 107 -11.31 2.04 20.42
C GLY A 107 -11.40 1.44 19.01
N ALA A 108 -12.43 0.63 18.74
CA ALA A 108 -12.66 -0.02 17.45
C ALA A 108 -13.28 0.91 16.38
N ALA A 109 -13.52 2.18 16.68
CA ALA A 109 -14.08 3.13 15.71
C ALA A 109 -13.12 3.48 14.57
N THR A 110 -11.82 3.22 14.77
CA THR A 110 -10.79 3.41 13.73
C THR A 110 -9.79 2.26 13.76
N ARG A 111 -9.12 2.03 12.63
CA ARG A 111 -7.97 1.13 12.50
C ARG A 111 -6.94 1.70 11.54
N SER A 112 -5.68 1.24 11.63
CA SER A 112 -4.70 1.52 10.57
C SER A 112 -5.18 1.00 9.21
N ASN A 113 -4.79 1.69 8.14
CA ASN A 113 -5.11 1.28 6.77
C ASN A 113 -3.84 1.29 5.91
N ASP A 114 -3.68 2.22 4.98
CA ASP A 114 -2.51 2.33 4.11
C ASP A 114 -1.38 3.14 4.75
N GLY A 115 -0.15 2.89 4.33
CA GLY A 115 1.03 3.64 4.79
C GLY A 115 2.32 3.20 4.13
N ARG A 116 3.31 4.10 4.15
CA ARG A 116 4.63 3.87 3.56
C ARG A 116 5.70 4.72 4.26
N CYS A 117 6.95 4.27 4.25
CA CYS A 117 8.06 5.12 4.67
C CYS A 117 8.31 6.26 3.69
N ASP A 118 8.55 7.46 4.22
CA ASP A 118 9.11 8.55 3.45
C ASP A 118 10.61 8.33 3.19
N ARG A 119 11.22 9.20 2.40
CA ARG A 119 12.65 9.08 2.03
C ARG A 119 13.63 9.45 3.15
N HIS A 120 13.10 9.91 4.30
CA HIS A 120 13.86 10.30 5.49
C HIS A 120 13.72 9.29 6.64
N GLY A 121 13.11 8.12 6.36
CA GLY A 121 12.98 7.04 7.34
C GLY A 121 11.82 7.23 8.33
N ASN A 122 10.91 8.15 8.10
CA ASN A 122 9.69 8.25 8.88
C ASN A 122 8.59 7.39 8.25
N PHE A 123 7.71 6.82 9.07
CA PHE A 123 6.57 6.05 8.60
C PHE A 123 5.32 6.93 8.57
N VAL A 124 4.75 7.12 7.38
CA VAL A 124 3.50 7.86 7.18
C VAL A 124 2.38 6.88 6.89
N PHE A 125 1.29 6.96 7.63
CA PHE A 125 0.16 6.04 7.51
C PHE A 125 -1.15 6.72 7.89
N GLY A 126 -2.26 6.14 7.45
CA GLY A 126 -3.60 6.62 7.77
C GLY A 126 -4.39 5.65 8.64
N THR A 127 -5.36 6.20 9.38
CA THR A 127 -6.39 5.43 10.08
C THR A 127 -7.72 5.56 9.35
N LYS A 128 -8.38 4.42 9.09
CA LYS A 128 -9.70 4.33 8.47
C LYS A 128 -10.78 4.49 9.53
N ASP A 129 -11.86 5.19 9.20
CA ASP A 129 -13.09 5.24 9.98
C ASP A 129 -13.92 3.96 9.75
N GLU A 130 -14.21 3.24 10.80
CA GLU A 130 -15.04 2.02 10.78
C GLU A 130 -16.51 2.31 11.13
N THR A 131 -16.88 3.56 11.41
CA THR A 131 -18.22 3.94 11.88
C THR A 131 -19.08 4.59 10.81
N GLY A 132 -18.48 5.14 9.76
CA GLY A 132 -19.16 5.95 8.75
C GLY A 132 -19.56 7.34 9.28
N ALA A 133 -18.86 7.87 10.26
CA ALA A 133 -19.14 9.17 10.86
C ALA A 133 -19.03 10.33 9.85
N THR A 134 -19.76 11.41 10.12
CA THR A 134 -19.68 12.65 9.34
C THR A 134 -19.47 13.84 10.29
N PRO A 135 -18.30 14.53 10.29
CA PRO A 135 -17.10 14.19 9.49
C PRO A 135 -16.46 12.85 9.91
N PRO A 136 -15.68 12.21 9.03
CA PRO A 136 -15.03 10.93 9.33
C PRO A 136 -14.00 11.08 10.46
N LEU A 137 -13.71 9.97 11.16
CA LEU A 137 -12.79 9.96 12.30
C LEU A 137 -11.33 9.72 11.90
N GLY A 138 -11.10 9.13 10.73
CA GLY A 138 -9.76 8.75 10.28
C GLY A 138 -8.84 9.96 10.06
N ARG A 139 -7.53 9.73 10.21
CA ARG A 139 -6.48 10.74 10.12
C ARG A 139 -5.23 10.16 9.47
N VAL A 140 -4.33 11.03 9.05
CA VAL A 140 -2.99 10.65 8.57
C VAL A 140 -1.94 11.11 9.58
N TYR A 141 -1.00 10.22 9.87
CA TYR A 141 0.07 10.41 10.83
C TYR A 141 1.44 10.18 10.20
N GLN A 142 2.44 10.85 10.77
CA GLN A 142 3.83 10.49 10.62
C GLN A 142 4.35 9.93 11.95
N PHE A 143 5.08 8.82 11.89
CA PHE A 143 5.78 8.24 13.06
C PHE A 143 7.28 8.18 12.81
N SER A 144 8.05 8.65 13.78
CA SER A 144 9.50 8.47 13.81
C SER A 144 9.97 8.06 15.21
N ARG A 145 11.15 7.46 15.30
CA ARG A 145 11.73 7.13 16.62
C ARG A 145 12.06 8.39 17.44
N GLN A 146 12.42 9.48 16.76
CA GLN A 146 12.81 10.73 17.40
C GLN A 146 11.62 11.52 17.95
N HIS A 147 10.52 11.61 17.19
CA HIS A 147 9.41 12.50 17.50
C HIS A 147 8.13 11.77 17.90
N GLY A 148 8.12 10.42 17.83
CA GLY A 148 6.90 9.64 18.08
C GLY A 148 5.84 9.87 17.01
N LEU A 149 4.57 9.77 17.40
CA LEU A 149 3.42 9.90 16.52
C LEU A 149 3.00 11.37 16.39
N ARG A 150 3.00 11.91 15.18
CA ARG A 150 2.59 13.28 14.85
C ARG A 150 1.45 13.26 13.82
N PRO A 151 0.31 13.91 14.05
CA PRO A 151 -0.73 14.04 13.03
C PRO A 151 -0.26 14.99 11.93
N LEU A 152 -0.51 14.64 10.67
CA LEU A 152 -0.37 15.56 9.56
C LEU A 152 -1.60 16.47 9.46
N ALA A 153 -1.42 17.73 9.09
CA ALA A 153 -2.49 18.73 8.99
C ALA A 153 -3.37 18.51 7.73
N LEU A 154 -3.81 17.27 7.51
CA LEU A 154 -4.80 16.90 6.49
C LEU A 154 -6.22 16.95 7.08
N PRO A 155 -7.25 17.20 6.25
CA PRO A 155 -8.64 17.01 6.68
C PRO A 155 -8.88 15.58 7.19
N PRO A 156 -9.88 15.37 8.08
CA PRO A 156 -10.33 14.03 8.40
C PRO A 156 -10.67 13.23 7.15
N VAL A 157 -10.36 11.94 7.18
CA VAL A 157 -10.41 11.04 6.00
C VAL A 157 -11.19 9.79 6.38
N ALA A 158 -12.05 9.29 5.48
CA ALA A 158 -12.82 8.09 5.75
C ALA A 158 -11.96 6.83 5.52
N ILE A 159 -11.36 6.71 4.34
CA ILE A 159 -10.53 5.56 3.95
C ILE A 159 -9.21 6.09 3.33
N PRO A 160 -8.19 6.40 4.16
CA PRO A 160 -6.91 6.90 3.66
C PRO A 160 -6.17 5.82 2.89
N ASN A 161 -5.79 6.16 1.64
CA ASN A 161 -5.07 5.29 0.73
C ASN A 161 -4.08 6.09 -0.14
N SER A 162 -3.35 5.40 -1.03
CA SER A 162 -2.36 5.98 -1.94
C SER A 162 -1.21 6.70 -1.25
N ILE A 163 -0.91 6.40 0.02
CA ILE A 163 0.17 7.05 0.75
C ILE A 163 1.51 6.62 0.15
N CYS A 164 2.12 7.52 -0.61
CA CYS A 164 3.44 7.32 -1.21
C CYS A 164 4.11 8.66 -1.52
N PHE A 165 5.39 8.61 -1.91
CA PHE A 165 6.22 9.80 -2.04
C PHE A 165 6.87 9.89 -3.42
N SER A 166 7.09 11.12 -3.89
CA SER A 166 7.91 11.39 -5.08
C SER A 166 9.34 10.87 -4.89
N PRO A 167 10.09 10.67 -5.98
CA PRO A 167 11.47 10.18 -5.90
C PRO A 167 12.40 11.05 -5.04
N ASP A 168 12.19 12.35 -4.96
CA ASP A 168 12.93 13.27 -4.09
C ASP A 168 12.42 13.33 -2.65
N GLY A 169 11.25 12.72 -2.37
CA GLY A 169 10.63 12.70 -1.04
C GLY A 169 9.91 13.97 -0.62
N LEU A 170 9.81 14.97 -1.50
CA LEU A 170 9.24 16.29 -1.19
C LEU A 170 7.75 16.43 -1.54
N THR A 171 7.17 15.42 -2.20
CA THR A 171 5.74 15.37 -2.50
C THR A 171 5.14 14.12 -1.85
N LEU A 172 4.09 14.32 -1.04
CA LEU A 172 3.22 13.25 -0.54
C LEU A 172 2.02 13.13 -1.49
N TYR A 173 1.73 11.90 -1.92
CA TYR A 173 0.47 11.53 -2.57
C TYR A 173 -0.43 10.81 -1.58
N TYR A 174 -1.73 11.03 -1.69
CA TYR A 174 -2.74 10.36 -0.85
C TYR A 174 -4.13 10.43 -1.50
N CYS A 175 -5.07 9.66 -1.02
CA CYS A 175 -6.49 9.80 -1.33
C CYS A 175 -7.37 9.45 -0.13
N ASP A 176 -8.64 9.79 -0.24
CA ASP A 176 -9.75 9.15 0.46
C ASP A 176 -10.48 8.30 -0.56
N SER A 177 -10.50 6.97 -0.41
CA SER A 177 -11.12 6.06 -1.40
C SER A 177 -12.62 6.29 -1.59
N THR A 178 -13.28 7.01 -0.69
CA THR A 178 -14.67 7.45 -0.86
C THR A 178 -14.82 8.58 -1.90
N GLN A 179 -13.71 9.14 -2.37
CA GLN A 179 -13.69 10.23 -3.35
C GLN A 179 -12.93 9.80 -4.62
N PRO A 180 -13.44 10.15 -5.83
CA PRO A 180 -12.83 9.70 -7.08
C PRO A 180 -11.62 10.56 -7.46
N ARG A 181 -10.65 10.74 -6.58
CA ARG A 181 -9.47 11.59 -6.84
C ARG A 181 -8.26 11.23 -6.01
N LEU A 182 -7.11 11.41 -6.63
CA LEU A 182 -5.79 11.37 -6.01
C LEU A 182 -5.33 12.80 -5.73
N TRP A 183 -4.75 13.01 -4.56
CA TRP A 183 -4.20 14.29 -4.14
C TRP A 183 -2.67 14.24 -4.10
N ARG A 184 -2.04 15.39 -4.23
CA ARG A 184 -0.64 15.61 -3.89
C ARG A 184 -0.49 16.89 -3.08
N CYS A 185 0.50 16.92 -2.19
CA CYS A 185 0.89 18.11 -1.43
C CYS A 185 2.41 18.17 -1.28
N ASP A 186 2.92 19.35 -1.02
CA ASP A 186 4.31 19.53 -0.64
C ASP A 186 4.47 18.97 0.78
N TYR A 187 5.56 18.25 1.03
CA TYR A 187 5.81 17.52 2.26
C TYR A 187 7.16 17.89 2.85
N ASP A 188 7.16 18.30 4.12
CA ASP A 188 8.36 18.51 4.93
C ASP A 188 8.48 17.36 5.94
N PRO A 189 9.42 16.42 5.76
CA PRO A 189 9.58 15.25 6.61
C PRO A 189 10.04 15.60 8.03
N ASP A 190 10.84 16.65 8.21
CA ASP A 190 11.39 17.03 9.51
C ASP A 190 10.33 17.71 10.39
N ALA A 191 9.58 18.63 9.81
CA ALA A 191 8.50 19.32 10.48
C ALA A 191 7.22 18.45 10.60
N ALA A 192 7.09 17.35 9.87
CA ALA A 192 5.84 16.63 9.64
C ALA A 192 4.74 17.56 9.12
N ALA A 193 5.11 18.43 8.19
CA ALA A 193 4.23 19.45 7.66
C ALA A 193 3.87 19.18 6.21
N ILE A 194 2.68 19.64 5.83
CA ILE A 194 2.20 19.60 4.45
C ILE A 194 1.74 20.99 4.02
N ALA A 195 1.90 21.27 2.74
CA ALA A 195 1.47 22.53 2.14
C ALA A 195 0.91 22.31 0.72
N ASN A 196 0.17 23.28 0.22
CA ASN A 196 -0.30 23.35 -1.16
C ASN A 196 -1.02 22.07 -1.64
N PRO A 197 -2.03 21.53 -0.91
CA PRO A 197 -2.77 20.37 -1.36
C PRO A 197 -3.52 20.68 -2.66
N ARG A 198 -3.39 19.79 -3.66
CA ARG A 198 -4.01 19.95 -4.98
C ARG A 198 -4.35 18.61 -5.58
N VAL A 199 -5.38 18.53 -6.38
CA VAL A 199 -5.74 17.33 -7.12
C VAL A 199 -4.59 16.97 -8.07
N PHE A 200 -4.16 15.72 -8.00
CA PHE A 200 -3.15 15.15 -8.88
C PHE A 200 -3.80 14.48 -10.10
N ALA A 201 -4.83 13.68 -9.86
CA ALA A 201 -5.61 13.02 -10.91
C ALA A 201 -7.02 12.71 -10.40
N GLU A 202 -7.96 12.59 -11.30
CA GLU A 202 -9.30 12.07 -11.02
C GLU A 202 -9.43 10.63 -11.50
N THR A 203 -10.33 9.84 -10.86
CA THR A 203 -10.64 8.48 -11.28
C THR A 203 -11.96 8.48 -12.04
N GLU A 204 -12.04 7.69 -13.08
CA GLU A 204 -13.23 7.57 -13.92
C GLU A 204 -14.04 6.31 -13.56
N GLY A 205 -15.32 6.28 -13.97
CA GLY A 205 -16.15 5.08 -13.96
C GLY A 205 -16.54 4.52 -12.59
N GLY A 206 -16.52 5.34 -11.52
CA GLY A 206 -16.91 4.90 -10.17
C GLY A 206 -15.87 4.01 -9.46
N GLN A 207 -14.69 3.86 -10.05
CA GLN A 207 -13.58 3.09 -9.46
C GLN A 207 -12.96 3.88 -8.29
N ALA A 208 -12.86 3.25 -7.12
CA ALA A 208 -12.22 3.88 -5.99
C ALA A 208 -10.67 3.83 -6.13
N PRO A 209 -9.95 4.95 -5.93
CA PRO A 209 -8.49 4.91 -5.84
C PRO A 209 -8.10 4.18 -4.56
N ASP A 210 -7.12 3.27 -4.66
CA ASP A 210 -6.64 2.47 -3.54
C ASP A 210 -5.11 2.61 -3.39
N GLY A 211 -4.39 1.60 -2.94
CA GLY A 211 -2.95 1.66 -2.71
C GLY A 211 -2.13 2.02 -3.94
N SER A 212 -1.03 2.73 -3.73
CA SER A 212 -0.16 3.25 -4.79
C SER A 212 1.31 3.00 -4.57
N THR A 213 2.08 3.06 -5.65
CA THR A 213 3.55 3.17 -5.63
C THR A 213 4.04 4.18 -6.67
N VAL A 214 5.21 4.78 -6.43
CA VAL A 214 5.84 5.70 -7.38
C VAL A 214 7.06 5.04 -8.00
N ASP A 215 7.11 5.03 -9.33
CA ASP A 215 8.21 4.43 -10.07
C ASP A 215 9.48 5.31 -10.12
N ALA A 216 10.56 4.78 -10.70
CA ALA A 216 11.84 5.47 -10.78
C ALA A 216 11.80 6.79 -11.59
N LYS A 217 10.79 6.97 -12.44
CA LYS A 217 10.58 8.16 -13.29
C LYS A 217 9.54 9.13 -12.69
N GLY A 218 9.08 8.89 -11.46
CA GLY A 218 8.08 9.71 -10.78
C GLY A 218 6.64 9.46 -11.24
N GLY A 219 6.39 8.41 -12.04
CA GLY A 219 5.04 8.00 -12.39
C GLY A 219 4.35 7.30 -11.22
N LEU A 220 3.11 7.66 -10.94
CA LEU A 220 2.31 7.07 -9.86
C LEU A 220 1.46 5.93 -10.42
N TRP A 221 1.64 4.73 -9.87
CA TRP A 221 0.83 3.55 -10.14
C TRP A 221 -0.20 3.41 -9.03
N ASN A 222 -1.48 3.36 -9.39
CA ASN A 222 -2.58 3.29 -8.43
C ASN A 222 -3.50 2.10 -8.74
N ALA A 223 -3.74 1.27 -7.75
CA ALA A 223 -4.74 0.21 -7.82
C ALA A 223 -6.15 0.81 -7.81
N ARG A 224 -7.07 0.18 -8.56
CA ARG A 224 -8.46 0.62 -8.68
C ARG A 224 -9.38 -0.43 -8.08
N TRP A 225 -9.85 -0.20 -6.88
CA TRP A 225 -10.89 -1.02 -6.26
C TRP A 225 -12.15 -1.00 -7.13
N ASP A 226 -12.73 -2.15 -7.38
CA ASP A 226 -13.83 -2.39 -8.33
C ASP A 226 -13.51 -2.02 -9.80
N GLY A 227 -12.24 -1.76 -10.10
CA GLY A 227 -11.81 -1.38 -11.45
C GLY A 227 -11.11 -2.48 -12.22
N ALA A 228 -10.77 -3.60 -11.58
CA ALA A 228 -10.01 -4.71 -12.17
C ALA A 228 -8.74 -4.24 -12.91
N CYS A 229 -8.12 -3.15 -12.46
CA CYS A 229 -6.93 -2.62 -13.11
C CYS A 229 -6.00 -1.85 -12.13
N VAL A 230 -4.78 -1.64 -12.60
CA VAL A 230 -3.84 -0.64 -12.06
C VAL A 230 -3.62 0.42 -13.14
N VAL A 231 -3.69 1.69 -12.75
CA VAL A 231 -3.50 2.84 -13.64
C VAL A 231 -2.20 3.52 -13.31
N ARG A 232 -1.34 3.72 -14.30
CA ARG A 232 -0.17 4.56 -14.18
C ARG A 232 -0.47 5.98 -14.64
N HIS A 233 -0.18 6.93 -13.77
CA HIS A 233 -0.19 8.35 -14.10
C HIS A 233 1.24 8.85 -14.30
N ALA A 234 1.45 9.64 -15.35
CA ALA A 234 2.69 10.40 -15.52
C ALA A 234 2.84 11.45 -14.39
N PRO A 235 4.04 12.03 -14.16
CA PRO A 235 4.25 13.02 -13.09
C PRO A 235 3.35 14.27 -13.17
N ASP A 236 2.74 14.52 -14.32
CA ASP A 236 1.77 15.60 -14.53
C ASP A 236 0.31 15.19 -14.26
N GLY A 237 0.06 13.93 -13.85
CA GLY A 237 -1.27 13.38 -13.52
C GLY A 237 -1.99 12.71 -14.68
N ARG A 238 -1.52 12.85 -15.93
CA ARG A 238 -2.16 12.20 -17.09
C ARG A 238 -1.99 10.69 -17.04
N VAL A 239 -3.06 9.95 -17.37
CA VAL A 239 -3.00 8.50 -17.56
C VAL A 239 -2.11 8.19 -18.78
N ASP A 240 -1.08 7.36 -18.59
CA ASP A 240 -0.23 6.90 -19.68
C ASP A 240 -0.20 5.38 -19.86
N ARG A 241 -0.68 4.62 -18.85
CA ARG A 241 -0.77 3.16 -18.95
C ARG A 241 -1.87 2.61 -18.05
N VAL A 242 -2.57 1.59 -18.54
CA VAL A 242 -3.52 0.77 -17.77
C VAL A 242 -3.06 -0.68 -17.85
N VAL A 243 -3.11 -1.39 -16.73
CA VAL A 243 -2.82 -2.83 -16.61
C VAL A 243 -4.06 -3.52 -16.12
N ALA A 244 -4.58 -4.48 -16.88
CA ALA A 244 -5.73 -5.28 -16.44
C ALA A 244 -5.30 -6.34 -15.42
N ILE A 245 -6.09 -6.48 -14.36
CA ILE A 245 -5.91 -7.47 -13.31
C ILE A 245 -7.07 -8.47 -13.38
N PRO A 246 -6.83 -9.79 -13.49
CA PRO A 246 -7.90 -10.80 -13.55
C PRO A 246 -8.58 -11.04 -12.18
N ALA A 247 -8.85 -9.96 -11.46
CA ALA A 247 -9.60 -9.92 -10.20
C ALA A 247 -10.28 -8.57 -10.06
N GLY A 248 -11.49 -8.52 -9.50
CA GLY A 248 -12.32 -7.30 -9.46
C GLY A 248 -11.75 -6.20 -8.58
N MET A 249 -11.08 -6.57 -7.47
CA MET A 249 -10.65 -5.65 -6.41
C MET A 249 -9.12 -5.63 -6.24
N PRO A 250 -8.35 -5.03 -7.18
CA PRO A 250 -6.95 -4.68 -6.93
C PRO A 250 -6.88 -3.62 -5.84
N SER A 251 -6.02 -3.85 -4.85
CA SER A 251 -5.98 -3.06 -3.62
C SER A 251 -4.69 -2.26 -3.47
N CYS A 252 -3.52 -2.85 -3.71
CA CYS A 252 -2.25 -2.14 -3.61
C CYS A 252 -1.25 -2.65 -4.65
N CYS A 253 -0.19 -1.87 -4.91
CA CYS A 253 0.84 -2.27 -5.86
C CYS A 253 2.25 -1.88 -5.42
N ALA A 254 3.24 -2.65 -5.87
CA ALA A 254 4.67 -2.40 -5.68
C ALA A 254 5.45 -2.79 -6.92
N ILE A 255 6.61 -2.17 -7.14
CA ILE A 255 7.53 -2.57 -8.20
C ILE A 255 8.75 -3.23 -7.54
N GLY A 256 9.00 -4.47 -7.90
CA GLY A 256 10.07 -5.30 -7.37
C GLY A 256 10.77 -6.10 -8.47
N GLY A 257 11.37 -7.23 -8.09
CA GLY A 257 12.26 -8.02 -8.92
C GLY A 257 13.72 -7.61 -8.73
N ALA A 258 14.67 -8.48 -9.10
CA ALA A 258 16.10 -8.24 -8.91
C ALA A 258 16.56 -6.94 -9.59
N ASP A 259 15.96 -6.61 -10.73
CA ASP A 259 16.25 -5.42 -11.54
C ASP A 259 15.12 -4.39 -11.46
N PHE A 260 14.23 -4.45 -10.45
CA PHE A 260 13.03 -3.60 -10.34
C PHE A 260 12.22 -3.58 -11.64
N ASP A 261 11.93 -4.75 -12.16
CA ASP A 261 11.35 -5.00 -13.48
C ASP A 261 9.98 -5.70 -13.42
N THR A 262 9.37 -5.78 -12.25
CA THR A 262 8.09 -6.48 -12.08
C THR A 262 7.13 -5.66 -11.23
N LEU A 263 5.96 -5.34 -11.79
CA LEU A 263 4.83 -4.80 -11.04
C LEU A 263 4.12 -5.97 -10.34
N TYR A 264 3.95 -5.88 -9.04
CA TYR A 264 3.15 -6.79 -8.21
C TYR A 264 1.92 -6.07 -7.69
N VAL A 265 0.78 -6.77 -7.64
CA VAL A 265 -0.52 -6.20 -7.28
C VAL A 265 -1.24 -7.16 -6.34
N THR A 266 -1.62 -6.69 -5.16
CA THR A 266 -2.53 -7.41 -4.25
C THR A 266 -3.96 -7.24 -4.68
N THR A 267 -4.80 -8.20 -4.29
CA THR A 267 -6.25 -8.18 -4.54
C THR A 267 -7.01 -8.65 -3.31
N ALA A 268 -8.32 -8.43 -3.28
CA ALA A 268 -9.19 -8.80 -2.17
C ALA A 268 -10.31 -9.77 -2.57
N ARG A 269 -10.87 -10.43 -1.55
CA ARG A 269 -12.11 -11.23 -1.57
C ARG A 269 -13.18 -10.63 -0.65
N GLU A 270 -12.96 -9.41 -0.17
CA GLU A 270 -13.90 -8.74 0.72
C GLU A 270 -15.29 -8.70 0.08
N ASP A 271 -16.31 -9.10 0.87
CA ASP A 271 -17.73 -9.14 0.47
C ASP A 271 -18.07 -9.97 -0.78
N MET A 272 -17.15 -10.82 -1.27
CA MET A 272 -17.44 -11.75 -2.37
C MET A 272 -18.24 -12.96 -1.88
N ASP A 273 -19.39 -13.19 -2.47
CA ASP A 273 -20.18 -14.41 -2.30
C ASP A 273 -19.57 -15.62 -3.05
N ALA A 274 -20.17 -16.79 -2.86
CA ALA A 274 -19.69 -18.03 -3.49
C ALA A 274 -19.70 -17.97 -5.03
N ASP A 275 -20.69 -17.31 -5.61
CA ASP A 275 -20.82 -17.18 -7.06
C ASP A 275 -19.76 -16.21 -7.62
N ALA A 276 -19.50 -15.11 -6.95
CA ALA A 276 -18.42 -14.17 -7.29
C ALA A 276 -17.04 -14.86 -7.22
N LEU A 277 -16.80 -15.64 -6.15
CA LEU A 277 -15.57 -16.42 -6.00
C LEU A 277 -15.44 -17.51 -7.08
N ALA A 278 -16.54 -18.16 -7.48
CA ALA A 278 -16.52 -19.12 -8.57
C ALA A 278 -16.17 -18.50 -9.92
N ARG A 279 -16.63 -17.27 -10.17
CA ARG A 279 -16.29 -16.51 -11.38
C ARG A 279 -14.86 -15.95 -11.38
N THR A 280 -14.31 -15.67 -10.19
CA THR A 280 -12.97 -15.10 -10.03
C THR A 280 -12.17 -15.88 -8.98
N PRO A 281 -11.81 -17.16 -9.24
CA PRO A 281 -11.23 -18.04 -8.25
C PRO A 281 -9.86 -17.58 -7.74
N THR A 282 -9.16 -16.75 -8.50
CA THR A 282 -7.85 -16.16 -8.16
C THR A 282 -7.92 -14.85 -7.39
N ALA A 283 -9.12 -14.35 -7.08
CA ALA A 283 -9.30 -13.18 -6.22
C ALA A 283 -8.61 -13.40 -4.85
N GLY A 284 -8.09 -12.32 -4.24
CA GLY A 284 -7.28 -12.38 -3.03
C GLY A 284 -5.84 -12.87 -3.28
N GLY A 285 -5.47 -13.12 -4.54
CA GLY A 285 -4.10 -13.45 -4.94
C GLY A 285 -3.23 -12.21 -5.17
N VAL A 286 -1.93 -12.45 -5.34
CA VAL A 286 -0.96 -11.46 -5.83
C VAL A 286 -0.72 -11.70 -7.31
N PHE A 287 -0.85 -10.66 -8.11
CA PHE A 287 -0.61 -10.70 -9.55
C PHE A 287 0.70 -10.02 -9.92
N ALA A 288 1.30 -10.41 -11.02
CA ALA A 288 2.56 -9.86 -11.51
C ALA A 288 2.50 -9.51 -13.00
N LEU A 289 3.16 -8.41 -13.37
CA LEU A 289 3.36 -8.01 -14.76
C LEU A 289 4.83 -7.59 -14.97
N PRO A 290 5.53 -8.14 -15.98
CA PRO A 290 6.87 -7.68 -16.34
C PRO A 290 6.86 -6.22 -16.80
N LEU A 291 7.84 -5.46 -16.32
CA LEU A 291 8.15 -4.09 -16.72
C LEU A 291 9.57 -4.03 -17.31
N PRO A 292 9.97 -2.93 -17.94
CA PRO A 292 11.37 -2.70 -18.27
C PRO A 292 12.26 -2.69 -17.02
N SER A 293 13.49 -3.17 -17.11
CA SER A 293 14.49 -3.09 -16.04
C SER A 293 14.66 -1.65 -15.54
N GLY A 294 14.81 -1.47 -14.22
CA GLY A 294 14.92 -0.16 -13.58
C GLY A 294 13.63 0.65 -13.56
N SER A 295 12.46 0.01 -13.75
CA SER A 295 11.18 0.69 -13.61
C SER A 295 10.88 1.12 -12.17
N GLY A 296 11.26 0.31 -11.18
CA GLY A 296 11.10 0.60 -9.76
C GLY A 296 12.35 1.19 -9.11
N ARG A 297 12.28 1.31 -7.81
CA ARG A 297 13.37 1.75 -6.92
C ARG A 297 13.20 1.13 -5.54
N ALA A 298 14.28 1.06 -4.77
CA ALA A 298 14.25 0.53 -3.42
C ALA A 298 13.26 1.31 -2.53
N GLU A 299 12.51 0.56 -1.73
CA GLU A 299 11.66 1.14 -0.68
C GLU A 299 12.52 1.86 0.36
N ALA A 300 12.01 3.00 0.84
CA ALA A 300 12.59 3.64 2.00
C ALA A 300 12.39 2.77 3.25
N ARG A 301 13.35 2.82 4.16
CA ARG A 301 13.34 2.00 5.37
C ARG A 301 13.11 2.84 6.60
N PHE A 302 12.29 2.35 7.51
CA PHE A 302 12.04 3.00 8.79
C PHE A 302 13.33 3.01 9.63
N GLY A 303 13.61 4.19 10.22
CA GLY A 303 14.81 4.39 11.03
C GLY A 303 16.09 4.59 10.22
N ALA A 304 16.01 4.79 8.88
CA ALA A 304 17.06 5.35 8.09
C ALA A 304 17.15 6.85 8.41
N ALA A 305 18.14 7.27 9.19
CA ALA A 305 18.45 8.67 9.45
C ALA A 305 19.96 8.86 9.44
#